data_7319c1ee64d386ca0596a70d853c2d6c
#
_entry.id   7319c1ee64d386ca0596a70d853c2d6c
#
_cell.length_a   1.000
_cell.length_b   1.000
_cell.length_c   1.000
_cell.angle_alpha   90.00
_cell.angle_beta   90.00
_cell.angle_gamma   90.00
#
_symmetry.space_group_name_H-M   'P 1'
#
loop_
_entity.id
_entity.type
_entity.pdbx_description
1 polymer ?
#
loop_
_entity_poly.entity_id
_entity_poly.type
_entity_poly.pdbx_seq_one_letter_code
_entity_poly.pdbx_strand_id
1 'polypeptide(L)'
;MYIKHALSKQHAWLAVVMAIAACLFFLPFATKAYADGTFEITDWLSGYGYSSLQYIYSNNKAAMDAASTWSFSGSRVAIGAGSASSIQDFTVPTTVTNITSTYQSTYLGNGTRVQVYAGLNSKGTRIIFPAGFNGTVSNMLFEGEVVVEAGANVTFENVTFYKGLDNRGTSTVKNSTVVQTDLTTTDYGDLTIENTRFQNSDNTAGVVLPSNKIRPAKVGEAYNEPITIPWATSSKGFDTFTVDKLPAGLALSPMENDATARRSTATISGTPTTASNGYTRVTIKNGTLYDFTIPMKMSVQKGTVAVPTATNYTYNGHLRRGFDATANPQVVVSGQVSATYPGTYDVELDLADPMNSTWEDGTVDTKDANWTINKAQLVVTYAGETVQKGVAPQLTLTVTGFVNGETADTARNYTAPTLSATDLSVGTHELTPAGGAADDYEFTYVSGTLNVTDVASDPSNSNGNSSSNNNSTNNNGTNNNGTNSSQKKHKSHKKRVLPNTSDASVVLSSVSMIAAAGAMAAGIRLRKRA
;
A
#
# COMPACT_ATOMS: atom_id res chain seq x y z
N MET A 1 44.73 19.25 -60.92
CA MET A 1 44.79 18.99 -59.45
C MET A 1 43.60 18.22 -58.87
N TYR A 2 42.56 17.87 -59.62
CA TYR A 2 41.35 17.17 -59.19
C TYR A 2 41.37 15.65 -59.38
N ILE A 3 42.30 15.07 -60.12
CA ILE A 3 42.31 13.64 -60.43
C ILE A 3 43.07 12.81 -59.38
N LYS A 4 43.98 13.40 -58.59
CA LYS A 4 44.74 12.69 -57.55
C LYS A 4 43.90 12.45 -56.24
N HIS A 5 42.83 13.22 -56.00
CA HIS A 5 42.01 13.07 -54.81
C HIS A 5 40.90 12.02 -54.93
N ALA A 6 40.46 11.72 -56.15
CA ALA A 6 39.44 10.69 -56.42
C ALA A 6 40.04 9.27 -56.35
N LEU A 7 41.29 9.10 -56.77
CA LEU A 7 42.01 7.82 -56.74
C LEU A 7 42.35 7.38 -55.29
N SER A 8 42.62 8.33 -54.37
CA SER A 8 42.95 7.99 -52.97
C SER A 8 41.74 7.50 -52.18
N LYS A 9 40.53 8.00 -52.45
CA LYS A 9 39.31 7.56 -51.81
C LYS A 9 38.82 6.19 -52.32
N GLN A 10 39.05 5.89 -53.61
CA GLN A 10 38.70 4.57 -54.15
C GLN A 10 39.62 3.47 -53.61
N HIS A 11 40.93 3.75 -53.43
CA HIS A 11 41.85 2.77 -52.82
C HIS A 11 41.61 2.57 -51.33
N ALA A 12 41.19 3.60 -50.60
CA ALA A 12 40.80 3.47 -49.19
C ALA A 12 39.49 2.66 -49.03
N TRP A 13 38.52 2.83 -49.92
CA TRP A 13 37.30 2.02 -49.94
C TRP A 13 37.58 0.57 -50.34
N LEU A 14 38.44 0.34 -51.34
CA LEU A 14 38.84 -1.01 -51.73
C LEU A 14 39.63 -1.74 -50.63
N ALA A 15 40.48 -1.02 -49.89
CA ALA A 15 41.19 -1.58 -48.74
C ALA A 15 40.27 -1.94 -47.60
N VAL A 16 39.24 -1.12 -47.32
CA VAL A 16 38.21 -1.42 -46.29
C VAL A 16 37.32 -2.59 -46.72
N VAL A 17 36.92 -2.65 -48.01
CA VAL A 17 36.15 -3.77 -48.54
C VAL A 17 36.97 -5.06 -48.58
N MET A 18 38.28 -4.98 -48.90
CA MET A 18 39.16 -6.14 -48.84
C MET A 18 39.52 -6.57 -47.43
N ALA A 19 39.61 -5.65 -46.46
CA ALA A 19 39.78 -5.99 -45.05
C ALA A 19 38.52 -6.67 -44.47
N ILE A 20 37.35 -6.20 -44.86
CA ILE A 20 36.07 -6.85 -44.48
C ILE A 20 35.95 -8.21 -45.18
N ALA A 21 36.33 -8.34 -46.44
CA ALA A 21 36.36 -9.61 -47.17
C ALA A 21 37.40 -10.58 -46.60
N ALA A 22 38.59 -10.10 -46.21
CA ALA A 22 39.64 -10.92 -45.58
C ALA A 22 39.23 -11.41 -44.19
N CYS A 23 38.51 -10.59 -43.40
CA CYS A 23 37.91 -11.04 -42.14
C CYS A 23 36.83 -12.11 -42.34
N LEU A 24 36.14 -12.12 -43.49
CA LEU A 24 35.14 -13.14 -43.85
C LEU A 24 35.77 -14.44 -44.41
N PHE A 25 37.04 -14.41 -44.91
CA PHE A 25 37.68 -15.59 -45.51
C PHE A 25 38.63 -16.36 -44.57
N PHE A 26 38.91 -15.84 -43.37
CA PHE A 26 39.74 -16.52 -42.38
C PHE A 26 38.99 -17.06 -41.18
N LEU A 27 37.70 -17.29 -41.33
CA LEU A 27 36.97 -18.07 -40.34
C LEU A 27 37.03 -19.56 -40.75
N PRO A 28 37.95 -20.35 -40.21
CA PRO A 28 37.82 -21.78 -40.33
C PRO A 28 36.68 -22.17 -39.37
N PHE A 29 35.63 -22.75 -39.97
CA PHE A 29 34.48 -23.37 -39.29
C PHE A 29 33.30 -22.48 -39.00
N ALA A 30 32.38 -22.54 -39.92
CA ALA A 30 30.92 -22.52 -39.93
C ALA A 30 30.18 -21.86 -38.74
N THR A 31 30.57 -20.66 -38.37
CA THR A 31 29.74 -19.78 -37.52
C THR A 31 29.37 -18.56 -38.36
N LYS A 32 28.07 -18.43 -38.67
CA LYS A 32 27.56 -17.28 -39.42
C LYS A 32 27.03 -16.27 -38.44
N ALA A 33 27.63 -15.07 -38.38
CA ALA A 33 26.98 -13.91 -37.80
C ALA A 33 26.01 -13.36 -38.85
N TYR A 34 24.76 -13.30 -38.51
CA TYR A 34 23.72 -12.73 -39.36
C TYR A 34 23.57 -11.23 -39.10
N ALA A 35 23.12 -10.50 -40.11
CA ALA A 35 22.87 -9.06 -40.02
C ALA A 35 21.78 -8.68 -38.99
N ASP A 36 21.01 -9.64 -38.49
CA ASP A 36 19.98 -9.51 -37.48
C ASP A 36 20.48 -9.62 -36.02
N GLY A 37 21.80 -9.68 -35.82
CA GLY A 37 22.40 -9.81 -34.50
C GLY A 37 22.41 -11.23 -33.94
N THR A 38 22.23 -12.24 -34.77
CA THR A 38 22.28 -13.66 -34.41
C THR A 38 23.65 -14.25 -34.65
N PHE A 39 24.19 -15.00 -33.67
CA PHE A 39 25.35 -15.85 -33.83
C PHE A 39 24.91 -17.33 -33.80
N GLU A 40 25.14 -18.04 -34.92
CA GLU A 40 24.76 -19.44 -35.03
C GLU A 40 25.88 -20.37 -34.53
N ILE A 41 25.55 -21.26 -33.59
CA ILE A 41 26.45 -22.26 -33.03
C ILE A 41 25.98 -23.63 -33.58
N THR A 42 26.73 -24.13 -34.57
CA THR A 42 26.47 -25.46 -35.15
C THR A 42 27.24 -26.53 -34.40
N ASP A 43 26.64 -27.73 -34.32
CA ASP A 43 27.25 -28.90 -33.68
C ASP A 43 28.49 -29.37 -34.48
N TRP A 44 29.57 -29.66 -33.74
CA TRP A 44 30.74 -30.29 -34.34
C TRP A 44 31.14 -31.55 -33.57
N LEU A 45 30.64 -32.63 -34.01
CA LEU A 45 31.21 -33.94 -33.80
C LEU A 45 32.13 -34.25 -34.99
N SER A 46 33.24 -33.54 -35.16
CA SER A 46 34.27 -34.02 -36.07
C SER A 46 35.14 -35.03 -35.35
N GLY A 47 34.89 -36.29 -35.62
CA GLY A 47 35.72 -37.46 -35.48
C GLY A 47 36.54 -37.71 -34.22
N TYR A 48 37.06 -36.78 -33.49
CA TYR A 48 37.96 -36.98 -32.34
C TYR A 48 38.08 -35.81 -31.37
N GLY A 49 37.14 -34.85 -31.33
CA GLY A 49 37.23 -33.78 -30.36
C GLY A 49 35.90 -33.05 -30.17
N TYR A 50 35.48 -32.88 -28.91
CA TYR A 50 34.35 -32.04 -28.57
C TYR A 50 34.76 -30.58 -28.62
N SER A 51 34.11 -29.75 -29.42
CA SER A 51 34.26 -28.30 -29.31
C SER A 51 33.57 -27.82 -28.05
N SER A 52 34.32 -27.25 -27.12
CA SER A 52 33.75 -26.65 -25.95
C SER A 52 33.20 -25.25 -26.24
N LEU A 53 32.20 -24.83 -25.49
CA LEU A 53 31.65 -23.48 -25.59
C LEU A 53 32.73 -22.41 -25.34
N GLN A 54 33.70 -22.67 -24.43
CA GLN A 54 34.86 -21.82 -24.22
C GLN A 54 35.73 -21.69 -25.45
N TYR A 55 35.97 -22.80 -26.16
CA TYR A 55 36.78 -22.78 -27.39
C TYR A 55 36.06 -22.03 -28.51
N ILE A 56 34.76 -22.28 -28.72
CA ILE A 56 33.95 -21.55 -29.68
C ILE A 56 33.97 -20.05 -29.38
N TYR A 57 33.74 -19.70 -28.13
CA TYR A 57 33.74 -18.31 -27.68
C TYR A 57 35.08 -17.64 -27.81
N SER A 58 36.19 -18.30 -27.42
CA SER A 58 37.54 -17.74 -27.52
C SER A 58 37.94 -17.45 -28.96
N ASN A 59 37.53 -18.28 -29.92
CA ASN A 59 37.82 -18.11 -31.32
C ASN A 59 36.89 -17.13 -32.05
N ASN A 60 35.72 -16.83 -31.48
CA ASN A 60 34.71 -15.98 -32.10
C ASN A 60 34.25 -14.85 -31.18
N LYS A 61 35.06 -14.49 -30.20
CA LYS A 61 34.68 -13.60 -29.09
C LYS A 61 34.01 -12.31 -29.57
N ALA A 62 34.66 -11.61 -30.53
CA ALA A 62 34.14 -10.33 -31.01
C ALA A 62 32.76 -10.46 -31.68
N ALA A 63 32.52 -11.52 -32.43
CA ALA A 63 31.25 -11.76 -33.08
C ALA A 63 30.16 -12.24 -32.09
N MET A 64 30.53 -13.09 -31.12
CA MET A 64 29.65 -13.58 -30.09
C MET A 64 29.25 -12.47 -29.09
N ASP A 65 30.16 -11.57 -28.73
CA ASP A 65 29.89 -10.43 -27.88
C ASP A 65 29.02 -9.35 -28.58
N ALA A 66 29.14 -9.25 -29.91
CA ALA A 66 28.33 -8.33 -30.69
C ALA A 66 26.90 -8.87 -30.98
N ALA A 67 26.69 -10.16 -30.81
CA ALA A 67 25.44 -10.80 -31.08
C ALA A 67 24.50 -10.69 -29.85
N SER A 68 23.26 -10.30 -30.10
CA SER A 68 22.19 -10.33 -29.09
C SER A 68 21.57 -11.73 -28.93
N THR A 69 21.67 -12.56 -29.94
CA THR A 69 21.13 -13.92 -29.98
C THR A 69 22.17 -14.96 -30.27
N TRP A 70 22.24 -16.03 -29.46
CA TRP A 70 22.96 -17.25 -29.74
C TRP A 70 21.99 -18.35 -30.11
N SER A 71 22.09 -18.86 -31.34
CA SER A 71 21.25 -19.92 -31.86
C SER A 71 22.04 -21.21 -32.02
N PHE A 72 21.62 -22.25 -31.30
CA PHE A 72 22.25 -23.57 -31.37
C PHE A 72 21.44 -24.45 -32.33
N SER A 73 22.13 -24.97 -33.37
CA SER A 73 21.50 -25.91 -34.34
C SER A 73 21.98 -27.35 -34.17
N GLY A 74 23.01 -27.56 -33.35
CA GLY A 74 23.55 -28.87 -33.07
C GLY A 74 22.89 -29.62 -31.91
N SER A 75 23.12 -30.93 -31.83
CA SER A 75 22.56 -31.81 -30.79
C SER A 75 23.26 -31.61 -29.45
N ARG A 76 24.51 -31.21 -29.43
CA ARG A 76 25.34 -31.12 -28.23
C ARG A 76 26.39 -30.03 -28.32
N VAL A 77 26.64 -29.38 -27.20
CA VAL A 77 27.77 -28.51 -26.96
C VAL A 77 28.40 -28.83 -25.61
N ALA A 78 29.69 -28.95 -25.50
CA ALA A 78 30.37 -29.19 -24.23
C ALA A 78 30.69 -27.87 -23.54
N ILE A 79 30.64 -27.83 -22.21
CA ILE A 79 31.25 -26.79 -21.41
C ILE A 79 32.61 -27.32 -20.94
N GLY A 80 33.65 -26.53 -21.10
CA GLY A 80 34.99 -26.90 -20.69
C GLY A 80 35.90 -27.29 -21.83
N ALA A 81 37.23 -27.14 -21.67
CA ALA A 81 38.21 -27.55 -22.64
C ALA A 81 38.41 -29.06 -22.64
N GLY A 82 38.62 -29.67 -23.80
CA GLY A 82 38.74 -31.12 -23.98
C GLY A 82 40.00 -31.78 -23.38
N SER A 83 40.75 -31.15 -22.50
CA SER A 83 41.82 -31.75 -21.72
C SER A 83 41.54 -31.70 -20.24
N ALA A 84 41.73 -32.80 -19.58
CA ALA A 84 41.35 -33.10 -18.19
C ALA A 84 41.88 -32.17 -17.09
N SER A 85 42.71 -31.18 -17.42
CA SER A 85 43.38 -30.32 -16.44
C SER A 85 42.75 -28.93 -16.26
N SER A 86 41.75 -28.55 -17.03
CA SER A 86 41.15 -27.22 -16.93
C SER A 86 39.63 -27.25 -17.16
N ILE A 87 38.90 -27.79 -16.22
CA ILE A 87 37.44 -27.62 -16.17
C ILE A 87 37.19 -26.20 -15.66
N GLN A 88 36.72 -25.33 -16.54
CA GLN A 88 36.40 -23.94 -16.21
C GLN A 88 34.90 -23.69 -16.40
N ASP A 89 34.34 -22.95 -15.47
CA ASP A 89 32.99 -22.42 -15.61
C ASP A 89 32.92 -21.51 -16.85
N PHE A 90 31.75 -21.48 -17.48
CA PHE A 90 31.50 -20.59 -18.60
C PHE A 90 30.57 -19.45 -18.17
N THR A 91 31.07 -18.23 -18.29
CA THR A 91 30.27 -17.03 -18.01
C THR A 91 29.68 -16.47 -19.31
N VAL A 92 28.38 -16.35 -19.37
CA VAL A 92 27.64 -15.81 -20.51
C VAL A 92 27.85 -14.29 -20.57
N PRO A 93 28.19 -13.70 -21.72
CA PRO A 93 28.28 -12.25 -21.86
C PRO A 93 26.94 -11.56 -21.63
N THR A 94 26.95 -10.39 -20.97
CA THR A 94 25.72 -9.61 -20.67
C THR A 94 25.11 -8.95 -21.90
N THR A 95 25.82 -8.93 -23.02
CA THR A 95 25.31 -8.44 -24.32
C THR A 95 24.33 -9.38 -24.96
N VAL A 96 24.37 -10.66 -24.58
CA VAL A 96 23.46 -11.69 -25.09
C VAL A 96 22.12 -11.61 -24.34
N THR A 97 21.03 -11.47 -25.08
CA THR A 97 19.68 -11.39 -24.51
C THR A 97 18.80 -12.59 -24.87
N ASN A 98 19.26 -13.42 -25.82
CA ASN A 98 18.53 -14.61 -26.23
C ASN A 98 19.49 -15.75 -26.54
N ILE A 99 19.26 -16.89 -25.88
CA ILE A 99 19.96 -18.15 -26.13
C ILE A 99 18.90 -19.20 -26.47
N THR A 100 18.96 -19.77 -27.68
CA THR A 100 17.96 -20.70 -28.12
C THR A 100 18.56 -21.87 -28.87
N SER A 101 17.80 -22.97 -28.98
CA SER A 101 18.15 -24.10 -29.86
C SER A 101 17.06 -24.36 -30.88
N THR A 102 17.47 -24.58 -32.10
CA THR A 102 16.61 -25.05 -33.20
C THR A 102 16.69 -26.57 -33.42
N TYR A 103 17.56 -27.27 -32.67
CA TYR A 103 17.75 -28.70 -32.79
C TYR A 103 16.49 -29.48 -32.41
N GLN A 104 16.09 -30.40 -33.28
CA GLN A 104 14.97 -31.32 -33.06
C GLN A 104 15.39 -32.76 -33.35
N SER A 105 15.05 -33.66 -32.47
CA SER A 105 15.33 -35.10 -32.62
C SER A 105 14.19 -35.94 -32.07
N THR A 106 13.82 -36.95 -32.83
CA THR A 106 12.85 -37.95 -32.40
C THR A 106 13.38 -38.94 -31.35
N TYR A 107 14.72 -39.06 -31.25
CA TYR A 107 15.38 -40.02 -30.35
C TYR A 107 15.95 -39.38 -29.07
N LEU A 108 16.44 -38.15 -29.14
CA LEU A 108 17.16 -37.51 -28.03
C LEU A 108 16.37 -36.39 -27.36
N GLY A 109 15.15 -36.13 -27.83
CA GLY A 109 14.35 -34.97 -27.43
C GLY A 109 14.78 -33.70 -28.17
N ASN A 110 13.93 -32.68 -28.14
CA ASN A 110 14.19 -31.39 -28.74
C ASN A 110 15.11 -30.57 -27.86
N GLY A 111 15.93 -29.72 -28.50
CA GLY A 111 16.83 -28.81 -27.83
C GLY A 111 18.28 -29.27 -27.79
N THR A 112 19.20 -28.33 -27.79
CA THR A 112 20.63 -28.62 -27.70
C THR A 112 21.01 -29.02 -26.28
N ARG A 113 21.72 -30.12 -26.16
CA ARG A 113 22.24 -30.61 -24.89
C ARG A 113 23.57 -29.94 -24.58
N VAL A 114 23.60 -29.18 -23.50
CA VAL A 114 24.82 -28.61 -22.94
C VAL A 114 25.41 -29.63 -21.98
N GLN A 115 26.43 -30.36 -22.43
CA GLN A 115 27.05 -31.44 -21.67
C GLN A 115 28.21 -30.97 -20.83
N VAL A 116 28.31 -31.47 -19.61
CA VAL A 116 29.56 -31.48 -18.86
C VAL A 116 30.32 -32.75 -19.27
N TYR A 117 31.57 -32.61 -19.68
CA TYR A 117 32.37 -33.77 -20.06
C TYR A 117 32.60 -34.70 -18.86
N ALA A 118 31.92 -35.85 -18.86
CA ALA A 118 31.95 -36.85 -17.80
C ALA A 118 33.19 -37.72 -17.90
N GLY A 119 34.40 -37.18 -17.79
CA GLY A 119 35.59 -37.99 -17.89
C GLY A 119 36.41 -38.16 -16.63
N LEU A 120 36.29 -37.29 -15.65
CA LEU A 120 37.13 -37.33 -14.46
C LEU A 120 36.46 -36.60 -13.31
N ASN A 121 36.18 -37.30 -12.22
CA ASN A 121 35.86 -36.86 -10.82
C ASN A 121 35.54 -35.36 -10.66
N SER A 122 34.65 -34.84 -11.43
CA SER A 122 34.51 -33.43 -11.58
C SER A 122 33.43 -32.88 -10.67
N LYS A 123 33.85 -32.08 -9.74
CA LYS A 123 33.02 -31.03 -9.20
C LYS A 123 32.72 -30.05 -10.35
N GLY A 124 31.51 -30.05 -10.78
CA GLY A 124 30.73 -29.24 -11.65
C GLY A 124 31.36 -28.12 -12.45
N THR A 125 31.42 -28.30 -13.75
CA THR A 125 31.50 -27.18 -14.69
C THR A 125 30.13 -26.51 -14.73
N ARG A 126 30.12 -25.21 -14.55
CA ARG A 126 28.88 -24.44 -14.45
C ARG A 126 28.70 -23.50 -15.63
N ILE A 127 27.49 -23.27 -16.04
CA ILE A 127 27.10 -22.11 -16.85
C ILE A 127 26.64 -21.00 -15.90
N ILE A 128 27.25 -19.82 -16.05
CA ILE A 128 27.00 -18.67 -15.16
C ILE A 128 26.37 -17.55 -15.97
N PHE A 129 25.21 -17.10 -15.54
CA PHE A 129 24.56 -15.86 -15.96
C PHE A 129 24.94 -14.77 -14.97
N PRO A 130 25.85 -13.86 -15.32
CA PRO A 130 26.43 -12.90 -14.38
C PRO A 130 25.49 -11.74 -14.09
N ALA A 131 25.81 -10.96 -13.06
CA ALA A 131 25.13 -9.70 -12.78
C ALA A 131 25.01 -8.82 -14.03
N GLY A 132 23.84 -8.25 -14.27
CA GLY A 132 23.52 -7.44 -15.46
C GLY A 132 23.07 -8.24 -16.68
N PHE A 133 23.14 -9.58 -16.67
CA PHE A 133 22.49 -10.38 -17.71
C PHE A 133 20.96 -10.22 -17.61
N ASN A 134 20.31 -10.00 -18.77
CA ASN A 134 18.86 -9.91 -18.87
C ASN A 134 18.40 -10.55 -20.17
N GLY A 135 17.87 -11.78 -20.09
CA GLY A 135 17.55 -12.50 -21.32
C GLY A 135 16.76 -13.79 -21.13
N THR A 136 16.53 -14.45 -22.27
CA THR A 136 15.79 -15.72 -22.36
C THR A 136 16.71 -16.83 -22.83
N VAL A 137 16.56 -18.01 -22.19
CA VAL A 137 17.20 -19.26 -22.58
C VAL A 137 16.11 -20.25 -22.92
N SER A 138 16.10 -20.79 -24.13
CA SER A 138 15.04 -21.67 -24.57
C SER A 138 15.52 -22.91 -25.31
N ASN A 139 14.74 -23.98 -25.18
CA ASN A 139 14.98 -25.25 -25.90
C ASN A 139 16.38 -25.86 -25.63
N MET A 140 16.84 -25.81 -24.38
CA MET A 140 18.17 -26.28 -23.98
C MET A 140 18.05 -27.40 -22.94
N LEU A 141 19.02 -28.33 -22.94
CA LEU A 141 19.15 -29.37 -21.92
C LEU A 141 20.48 -29.19 -21.19
N PHE A 142 20.45 -28.84 -19.91
CA PHE A 142 21.65 -28.62 -19.10
C PHE A 142 22.01 -29.87 -18.28
N GLU A 143 23.13 -30.51 -18.61
CA GLU A 143 23.69 -31.60 -17.80
C GLU A 143 24.69 -31.08 -16.74
N GLY A 144 25.09 -29.82 -16.82
CA GLY A 144 25.85 -29.08 -15.82
C GLY A 144 24.95 -28.23 -14.93
N GLU A 145 25.55 -27.74 -13.85
CA GLU A 145 24.89 -26.78 -12.97
C GLU A 145 24.72 -25.43 -13.69
N VAL A 146 23.56 -24.82 -13.53
CA VAL A 146 23.24 -23.48 -14.01
C VAL A 146 23.26 -22.52 -12.84
N VAL A 147 24.01 -21.43 -12.95
CA VAL A 147 24.09 -20.39 -11.92
C VAL A 147 23.54 -19.09 -12.47
N VAL A 148 22.63 -18.48 -11.75
CA VAL A 148 22.12 -17.13 -12.00
C VAL A 148 22.58 -16.24 -10.85
N GLU A 149 23.52 -15.36 -11.11
CA GLU A 149 24.10 -14.49 -10.09
C GLU A 149 23.14 -13.38 -9.66
N ALA A 150 23.35 -12.83 -8.46
CA ALA A 150 22.59 -11.67 -7.99
C ALA A 150 22.70 -10.50 -8.97
N GLY A 151 21.56 -9.91 -9.34
CA GLY A 151 21.49 -8.85 -10.35
C GLY A 151 21.33 -9.34 -11.80
N ALA A 152 21.31 -10.65 -12.03
CA ALA A 152 20.89 -11.23 -13.31
C ALA A 152 19.38 -11.48 -13.33
N ASN A 153 18.79 -11.43 -14.54
CA ASN A 153 17.39 -11.76 -14.82
C ASN A 153 17.32 -12.74 -16.00
N VAL A 154 16.87 -13.96 -15.74
CA VAL A 154 16.87 -15.03 -16.75
C VAL A 154 15.49 -15.70 -16.85
N THR A 155 14.95 -15.76 -18.06
CA THR A 155 13.79 -16.61 -18.36
C THR A 155 14.25 -17.91 -19.01
N PHE A 156 14.00 -19.04 -18.38
CA PHE A 156 14.20 -20.39 -18.92
C PHE A 156 12.87 -20.92 -19.45
N GLU A 157 12.80 -21.18 -20.75
CA GLU A 157 11.60 -21.68 -21.39
C GLU A 157 11.86 -22.99 -22.13
N ASN A 158 11.09 -24.03 -21.82
CA ASN A 158 11.29 -25.35 -22.41
C ASN A 158 12.73 -25.88 -22.21
N VAL A 159 13.24 -25.75 -20.99
CA VAL A 159 14.59 -26.15 -20.61
C VAL A 159 14.54 -27.38 -19.71
N THR A 160 15.50 -28.29 -19.86
CA THR A 160 15.67 -29.43 -18.97
C THR A 160 16.92 -29.25 -18.10
N PHE A 161 16.76 -29.32 -16.79
CA PHE A 161 17.85 -29.26 -15.80
C PHE A 161 18.11 -30.66 -15.24
N TYR A 162 19.35 -31.14 -15.37
CA TYR A 162 19.80 -32.44 -14.82
C TYR A 162 20.67 -32.30 -13.57
N LYS A 163 21.22 -31.11 -13.29
CA LYS A 163 22.12 -30.85 -12.15
C LYS A 163 21.69 -29.67 -11.28
N GLY A 164 20.52 -29.11 -11.59
CA GLY A 164 19.95 -28.02 -10.82
C GLY A 164 20.21 -26.63 -11.35
N LEU A 165 19.62 -25.70 -10.68
CA LEU A 165 19.72 -24.26 -10.91
C LEU A 165 20.07 -23.61 -9.57
N ASP A 166 21.26 -23.01 -9.46
CA ASP A 166 21.61 -22.12 -8.35
C ASP A 166 21.18 -20.70 -8.71
N ASN A 167 19.98 -20.32 -8.28
CA ASN A 167 19.44 -19.00 -8.57
C ASN A 167 19.66 -18.05 -7.40
N ARG A 168 20.48 -17.04 -7.59
CA ARG A 168 20.73 -15.93 -6.65
C ARG A 168 20.18 -14.59 -7.17
N GLY A 169 19.81 -14.55 -8.45
CA GLY A 169 19.20 -13.41 -9.12
C GLY A 169 17.69 -13.55 -9.27
N THR A 170 17.18 -13.09 -10.39
CA THR A 170 15.77 -13.25 -10.80
C THR A 170 15.69 -14.32 -11.89
N SER A 171 14.87 -15.35 -11.70
CA SER A 171 14.64 -16.38 -12.70
C SER A 171 13.16 -16.71 -12.85
N THR A 172 12.75 -16.92 -14.10
CA THR A 172 11.47 -17.55 -14.45
C THR A 172 11.75 -18.86 -15.16
N VAL A 173 11.27 -19.98 -14.60
CA VAL A 173 11.36 -21.33 -15.19
C VAL A 173 9.97 -21.73 -15.63
N LYS A 174 9.73 -21.78 -16.94
CA LYS A 174 8.42 -22.10 -17.50
C LYS A 174 8.47 -23.22 -18.53
N ASN A 175 7.42 -24.03 -18.59
CA ASN A 175 7.29 -25.14 -19.53
C ASN A 175 8.50 -26.09 -19.53
N SER A 176 9.19 -26.20 -18.40
CA SER A 176 10.52 -26.80 -18.27
C SER A 176 10.45 -28.14 -17.52
N THR A 177 11.59 -28.84 -17.46
CA THR A 177 11.70 -30.12 -16.76
C THR A 177 12.90 -30.11 -15.82
N VAL A 178 12.69 -30.58 -14.59
CA VAL A 178 13.73 -30.77 -13.58
C VAL A 178 13.87 -32.26 -13.32
N VAL A 179 15.05 -32.82 -13.54
CA VAL A 179 15.29 -34.26 -13.47
C VAL A 179 16.16 -34.59 -12.27
N GLN A 180 15.59 -35.27 -11.31
CA GLN A 180 16.26 -35.84 -10.13
C GLN A 180 17.25 -34.86 -9.45
N THR A 181 16.83 -33.61 -9.34
CA THR A 181 17.65 -32.56 -8.75
C THR A 181 16.73 -31.47 -8.19
N ASP A 182 17.27 -30.64 -7.32
CA ASP A 182 16.58 -29.48 -6.77
C ASP A 182 16.87 -28.23 -7.61
N LEU A 183 15.90 -27.32 -7.67
CA LEU A 183 16.14 -25.97 -8.11
C LEU A 183 16.53 -25.16 -6.88
N THR A 184 17.82 -24.85 -6.79
CA THR A 184 18.49 -24.09 -5.72
C THR A 184 18.39 -24.73 -4.31
N THR A 185 19.43 -24.65 -3.54
CA THR A 185 19.53 -25.38 -2.27
C THR A 185 19.44 -24.48 -1.03
N THR A 186 19.86 -23.24 -1.11
CA THR A 186 19.99 -22.37 0.07
C THR A 186 19.43 -20.97 -0.10
N ASP A 187 19.69 -20.32 -1.22
CA ASP A 187 19.19 -18.99 -1.53
C ASP A 187 18.49 -19.03 -2.89
N TYR A 188 17.21 -18.72 -2.90
CA TYR A 188 16.40 -18.84 -4.11
C TYR A 188 16.40 -17.57 -4.98
N GLY A 189 17.01 -16.48 -4.51
CA GLY A 189 16.84 -15.20 -5.16
C GLY A 189 15.35 -14.88 -5.38
N ASP A 190 14.98 -14.45 -6.58
CA ASP A 190 13.57 -14.33 -7.00
C ASP A 190 13.25 -15.40 -8.06
N LEU A 191 12.79 -16.59 -7.62
CA LEU A 191 12.49 -17.72 -8.49
C LEU A 191 10.98 -17.86 -8.74
N THR A 192 10.57 -17.73 -10.00
CA THR A 192 9.21 -18.03 -10.45
C THR A 192 9.22 -19.33 -11.25
N ILE A 193 8.31 -20.24 -10.94
CA ILE A 193 8.14 -21.52 -11.64
C ILE A 193 6.72 -21.56 -12.22
N GLU A 194 6.62 -21.89 -13.50
CA GLU A 194 5.35 -21.99 -14.21
C GLU A 194 5.32 -23.27 -15.06
N ASN A 195 4.26 -24.06 -14.94
CA ASN A 195 4.03 -25.27 -15.73
C ASN A 195 5.28 -26.13 -15.88
N THR A 196 6.01 -26.37 -14.79
CA THR A 196 7.30 -27.07 -14.80
C THR A 196 7.14 -28.44 -14.18
N ARG A 197 7.75 -29.44 -14.84
CA ARG A 197 7.74 -30.84 -14.44
C ARG A 197 8.95 -31.17 -13.58
N PHE A 198 8.73 -31.86 -12.48
CA PHE A 198 9.76 -32.46 -11.64
C PHE A 198 9.62 -33.97 -11.77
N GLN A 199 10.69 -34.66 -12.12
CA GLN A 199 10.65 -36.11 -12.37
C GLN A 199 11.94 -36.82 -11.97
N ASN A 200 11.83 -38.14 -11.75
CA ASN A 200 13.02 -38.99 -11.62
C ASN A 200 13.68 -39.26 -12.99
N SER A 201 14.87 -39.87 -12.96
CA SER A 201 15.70 -40.03 -14.16
C SER A 201 15.06 -40.97 -15.21
N ASP A 202 14.29 -41.95 -14.78
CA ASP A 202 13.61 -42.91 -15.64
C ASP A 202 12.19 -42.50 -16.06
N ASN A 203 11.75 -41.30 -15.60
CA ASN A 203 10.44 -40.77 -15.90
C ASN A 203 9.26 -41.63 -15.41
N THR A 204 9.47 -42.47 -14.41
CA THR A 204 8.40 -43.34 -13.84
C THR A 204 7.60 -42.59 -12.76
N ALA A 205 8.18 -41.62 -12.12
CA ALA A 205 7.52 -40.76 -11.16
C ALA A 205 7.78 -39.28 -11.47
N GLY A 206 6.79 -38.46 -11.23
CA GLY A 206 6.92 -37.01 -11.45
C GLY A 206 5.64 -36.26 -11.12
N VAL A 207 5.81 -34.97 -10.98
CA VAL A 207 4.75 -33.99 -10.73
C VAL A 207 4.86 -32.86 -11.76
N VAL A 208 3.75 -32.20 -12.03
CA VAL A 208 3.74 -30.93 -12.80
C VAL A 208 3.28 -29.84 -11.89
N LEU A 209 4.12 -28.82 -11.71
CA LEU A 209 3.81 -27.67 -10.91
C LEU A 209 3.26 -26.56 -11.82
N PRO A 210 1.97 -26.22 -11.74
CA PRO A 210 1.42 -25.11 -12.52
C PRO A 210 2.03 -23.77 -12.14
N SER A 211 2.29 -23.56 -10.84
CA SER A 211 2.94 -22.37 -10.30
C SER A 211 3.56 -22.68 -8.93
N ASN A 212 4.69 -22.05 -8.62
CA ASN A 212 5.26 -22.12 -7.28
C ASN A 212 4.79 -20.98 -6.37
N LYS A 213 3.85 -20.16 -6.81
CA LYS A 213 3.30 -19.08 -6.00
C LYS A 213 2.15 -19.60 -5.15
N ILE A 214 2.25 -19.41 -3.86
CA ILE A 214 1.15 -19.59 -2.90
C ILE A 214 0.49 -18.23 -2.70
N ARG A 215 -0.83 -18.22 -2.54
CA ARG A 215 -1.56 -16.97 -2.26
C ARG A 215 -0.95 -16.25 -1.05
N PRO A 216 -0.71 -14.94 -1.13
CA PRO A 216 -0.19 -14.19 0.01
C PRO A 216 -1.11 -14.30 1.23
N ALA A 217 -0.51 -14.49 2.40
CA ALA A 217 -1.17 -14.35 3.69
C ALA A 217 -0.98 -12.92 4.24
N LYS A 218 -1.67 -12.60 5.32
CA LYS A 218 -1.54 -11.30 5.99
C LYS A 218 -1.52 -11.49 7.52
N VAL A 219 -0.63 -10.80 8.19
CA VAL A 219 -0.50 -10.87 9.64
C VAL A 219 -1.84 -10.55 10.32
N GLY A 220 -2.23 -11.41 11.28
CA GLY A 220 -3.45 -11.26 12.05
C GLY A 220 -4.74 -11.72 11.35
N GLU A 221 -4.69 -12.09 10.07
CA GLU A 221 -5.86 -12.58 9.33
C GLU A 221 -5.86 -14.11 9.23
N ALA A 222 -7.04 -14.72 9.32
CA ALA A 222 -7.19 -16.16 9.16
C ALA A 222 -6.83 -16.56 7.71
N TYR A 223 -5.98 -17.56 7.57
CA TYR A 223 -5.46 -18.05 6.30
C TYR A 223 -5.84 -19.52 6.11
N ASN A 224 -6.23 -19.87 4.90
CA ASN A 224 -6.56 -21.23 4.50
C ASN A 224 -6.30 -21.38 2.99
N GLU A 225 -5.25 -22.14 2.64
CA GLU A 225 -4.79 -22.29 1.25
C GLU A 225 -4.42 -23.74 0.95
N PRO A 226 -5.10 -24.39 0.00
CA PRO A 226 -4.74 -25.73 -0.43
C PRO A 226 -3.53 -25.68 -1.36
N ILE A 227 -2.51 -26.47 -1.05
CA ILE A 227 -1.40 -26.78 -1.96
C ILE A 227 -1.76 -28.06 -2.70
N THR A 228 -1.99 -27.95 -4.00
CA THR A 228 -2.33 -29.07 -4.87
C THR A 228 -1.19 -29.33 -5.83
N ILE A 229 -0.68 -30.56 -5.81
CA ILE A 229 0.42 -31.02 -6.66
C ILE A 229 -0.10 -32.11 -7.61
N PRO A 230 -0.28 -31.81 -8.90
CA PRO A 230 -0.69 -32.79 -9.91
C PRO A 230 0.39 -33.84 -10.18
N TRP A 231 -0.01 -35.09 -10.36
CA TRP A 231 0.91 -36.18 -10.73
C TRP A 231 1.13 -36.20 -12.24
N ALA A 232 2.39 -36.23 -12.65
CA ALA A 232 2.75 -36.30 -14.06
C ALA A 232 2.73 -37.75 -14.57
N THR A 233 3.37 -38.68 -13.85
CA THR A 233 3.66 -40.03 -14.29
C THR A 233 3.24 -41.12 -13.32
N SER A 234 3.25 -40.86 -12.01
CA SER A 234 2.88 -41.87 -11.01
C SER A 234 1.42 -42.27 -11.12
N SER A 235 1.15 -43.58 -11.07
CA SER A 235 -0.21 -44.14 -10.95
C SER A 235 -0.65 -44.31 -9.50
N LYS A 236 0.29 -44.18 -8.56
CA LYS A 236 0.05 -44.23 -7.12
C LYS A 236 0.21 -42.84 -6.56
N GLY A 237 -0.48 -42.54 -5.50
CA GLY A 237 -0.27 -41.31 -4.72
C GLY A 237 1.12 -41.22 -4.13
N PHE A 238 1.39 -40.14 -3.46
CA PHE A 238 2.62 -39.97 -2.70
C PHE A 238 2.43 -40.43 -1.25
N ASP A 239 3.52 -40.88 -0.61
CA ASP A 239 3.45 -41.45 0.74
C ASP A 239 3.42 -40.33 1.79
N THR A 240 4.18 -39.27 1.58
CA THR A 240 4.25 -38.15 2.50
C THR A 240 4.34 -36.81 1.76
N PHE A 241 3.83 -35.80 2.45
CA PHE A 241 3.89 -34.40 2.03
C PHE A 241 4.34 -33.60 3.26
N THR A 242 5.48 -32.96 3.17
CA THR A 242 6.02 -32.14 4.26
C THR A 242 6.35 -30.75 3.75
N VAL A 243 6.27 -29.77 4.66
CA VAL A 243 6.63 -28.38 4.37
C VAL A 243 7.57 -27.90 5.46
N ASP A 244 8.69 -27.34 5.04
CA ASP A 244 9.62 -26.69 5.94
C ASP A 244 9.44 -25.14 5.90
N LYS A 245 9.89 -24.48 6.94
CA LYS A 245 9.94 -23.01 7.05
C LYS A 245 8.59 -22.32 6.80
N LEU A 246 7.51 -22.92 7.29
CA LEU A 246 6.23 -22.20 7.31
C LEU A 246 6.35 -20.94 8.18
N PRO A 247 5.75 -19.83 7.76
CA PRO A 247 5.62 -18.65 8.59
C PRO A 247 4.96 -18.97 9.93
N ALA A 248 5.41 -18.27 10.99
CA ALA A 248 4.89 -18.47 12.33
C ALA A 248 3.36 -18.26 12.38
N GLY A 249 2.66 -19.16 13.08
CA GLY A 249 1.20 -19.17 13.17
C GLY A 249 0.49 -19.95 12.07
N LEU A 250 1.23 -20.52 11.10
CA LEU A 250 0.68 -21.40 10.07
C LEU A 250 1.07 -22.86 10.30
N ALA A 251 0.21 -23.77 9.92
CA ALA A 251 0.39 -25.22 9.97
C ALA A 251 -0.08 -25.90 8.70
N LEU A 252 0.47 -27.06 8.40
CA LEU A 252 0.08 -27.93 7.29
C LEU A 252 -0.85 -29.02 7.76
N SER A 253 -1.94 -29.25 7.04
CA SER A 253 -2.80 -30.41 7.24
C SER A 253 -2.12 -31.73 6.81
N PRO A 254 -2.61 -32.91 7.22
CA PRO A 254 -2.28 -34.16 6.57
C PRO A 254 -2.51 -34.10 5.06
N MET A 255 -1.72 -34.89 4.32
CA MET A 255 -1.85 -35.00 2.87
C MET A 255 -3.02 -35.92 2.50
N GLU A 256 -3.74 -35.53 1.47
CA GLU A 256 -4.78 -36.32 0.81
C GLU A 256 -4.40 -36.63 -0.63
N ASN A 257 -4.56 -37.88 -1.04
CA ASN A 257 -4.33 -38.36 -2.40
C ASN A 257 -5.65 -38.58 -3.11
N ASP A 258 -5.86 -37.89 -4.22
CA ASP A 258 -6.97 -38.12 -5.14
C ASP A 258 -6.46 -38.85 -6.39
N ALA A 259 -6.64 -40.16 -6.40
CA ALA A 259 -6.20 -41.03 -7.52
C ALA A 259 -6.99 -40.75 -8.80
N THR A 260 -8.24 -40.32 -8.70
CA THR A 260 -9.09 -40.00 -9.87
C THR A 260 -8.63 -38.70 -10.53
N ALA A 261 -8.41 -37.66 -9.75
CA ALA A 261 -7.90 -36.40 -10.25
C ALA A 261 -6.36 -36.36 -10.38
N ARG A 262 -5.68 -37.45 -9.97
CA ARG A 262 -4.22 -37.62 -10.03
C ARG A 262 -3.47 -36.46 -9.38
N ARG A 263 -3.78 -36.20 -8.14
CA ARG A 263 -3.17 -35.10 -7.38
C ARG A 263 -3.03 -35.43 -5.90
N SER A 264 -2.06 -34.80 -5.27
CA SER A 264 -1.93 -34.78 -3.82
C SER A 264 -2.22 -33.38 -3.31
N THR A 265 -2.97 -33.26 -2.24
CA THR A 265 -3.36 -31.96 -1.66
C THR A 265 -3.08 -31.94 -0.17
N ALA A 266 -2.55 -30.85 0.32
CA ALA A 266 -2.51 -30.50 1.75
C ALA A 266 -2.83 -29.02 1.90
N THR A 267 -3.34 -28.62 3.06
CA THR A 267 -3.79 -27.25 3.28
C THR A 267 -2.89 -26.56 4.29
N ILE A 268 -2.38 -25.38 3.93
CA ILE A 268 -1.74 -24.47 4.88
C ILE A 268 -2.83 -23.61 5.50
N SER A 269 -2.96 -23.65 6.84
CA SER A 269 -3.98 -22.90 7.56
C SER A 269 -3.44 -22.33 8.86
N GLY A 270 -4.13 -21.33 9.41
CA GLY A 270 -3.80 -20.66 10.66
C GLY A 270 -3.91 -19.14 10.58
N THR A 271 -3.29 -18.46 11.52
CA THR A 271 -3.20 -16.99 11.55
C THR A 271 -1.73 -16.60 11.66
N PRO A 272 -1.12 -16.05 10.60
CA PRO A 272 0.30 -15.70 10.65
C PRO A 272 0.54 -14.54 11.59
N THR A 273 1.64 -14.61 12.33
CA THR A 273 2.02 -13.61 13.33
C THR A 273 3.19 -12.72 12.90
N THR A 274 3.88 -13.09 11.81
CA THR A 274 5.09 -12.40 11.36
C THR A 274 5.03 -12.17 9.86
N ALA A 275 5.29 -10.94 9.42
CA ALA A 275 5.43 -10.60 8.01
C ALA A 275 6.73 -11.21 7.46
N SER A 276 6.66 -11.76 6.26
CA SER A 276 7.81 -12.38 5.62
C SER A 276 7.68 -12.41 4.11
N ASN A 277 8.84 -12.45 3.46
CA ASN A 277 8.93 -12.67 2.03
C ASN A 277 9.93 -13.79 1.83
N GLY A 278 9.49 -14.94 1.34
CA GLY A 278 10.41 -16.06 1.24
C GLY A 278 9.83 -17.29 0.59
N TYR A 279 10.56 -18.35 0.75
CA TYR A 279 10.21 -19.67 0.21
C TYR A 279 9.99 -20.66 1.35
N THR A 280 9.00 -21.50 1.17
CA THR A 280 8.85 -22.75 1.89
C THR A 280 9.18 -23.90 0.95
N ARG A 281 9.68 -25.02 1.49
CA ARG A 281 9.96 -26.23 0.70
C ARG A 281 8.86 -27.24 0.92
N VAL A 282 8.27 -27.65 -0.18
CA VAL A 282 7.36 -28.79 -0.20
C VAL A 282 8.14 -30.02 -0.63
N THR A 283 8.27 -30.99 0.26
CA THR A 283 8.88 -32.28 -0.05
C THR A 283 7.82 -33.36 -0.14
N ILE A 284 7.77 -34.02 -1.27
CA ILE A 284 6.84 -35.10 -1.58
C ILE A 284 7.62 -36.37 -1.77
N LYS A 285 7.27 -37.42 -1.05
CA LYS A 285 7.92 -38.74 -1.15
C LYS A 285 7.02 -39.75 -1.84
N ASN A 286 7.64 -40.58 -2.67
CA ASN A 286 6.99 -41.66 -3.35
C ASN A 286 7.81 -42.95 -3.19
N GLY A 287 7.61 -43.64 -2.07
CA GLY A 287 8.29 -44.88 -1.75
C GLY A 287 9.82 -44.77 -1.66
N THR A 288 10.52 -45.62 -2.40
CA THR A 288 11.99 -45.63 -2.48
C THR A 288 12.56 -44.78 -3.62
N LEU A 289 11.69 -44.09 -4.33
CA LEU A 289 12.08 -43.21 -5.43
C LEU A 289 12.56 -41.87 -4.94
N TYR A 290 13.04 -41.06 -5.87
CA TYR A 290 13.54 -39.71 -5.58
C TYR A 290 12.47 -38.84 -4.89
N ASP A 291 12.87 -38.16 -3.81
CA ASP A 291 12.05 -37.16 -3.13
C ASP A 291 12.00 -35.89 -3.99
N PHE A 292 10.80 -35.41 -4.27
CA PHE A 292 10.63 -34.15 -5.02
C PHE A 292 10.57 -33.00 -4.02
N THR A 293 11.63 -32.18 -4.00
CA THR A 293 11.68 -30.95 -3.19
C THR A 293 11.42 -29.75 -4.09
N ILE A 294 10.33 -29.05 -3.83
CA ILE A 294 9.82 -27.97 -4.64
C ILE A 294 9.83 -26.67 -3.83
N PRO A 295 10.53 -25.63 -4.28
CA PRO A 295 10.50 -24.32 -3.63
C PRO A 295 9.18 -23.61 -3.95
N MET A 296 8.37 -23.35 -2.93
CA MET A 296 7.11 -22.61 -3.05
C MET A 296 7.29 -21.20 -2.51
N LYS A 297 6.97 -20.22 -3.33
CA LYS A 297 7.07 -18.79 -2.96
C LYS A 297 5.85 -18.40 -2.14
N MET A 298 6.10 -18.04 -0.88
CA MET A 298 5.05 -17.62 0.04
C MET A 298 5.43 -16.28 0.68
N SER A 299 4.52 -15.33 0.64
CA SER A 299 4.66 -14.07 1.34
C SER A 299 3.59 -13.91 2.40
N VAL A 300 3.96 -13.29 3.52
CA VAL A 300 3.03 -12.81 4.53
C VAL A 300 3.16 -11.29 4.56
N GLN A 301 2.11 -10.63 4.15
CA GLN A 301 2.03 -9.17 4.17
C GLN A 301 1.87 -8.68 5.61
N LYS A 302 2.31 -7.46 5.88
CA LYS A 302 2.06 -6.80 7.16
C LYS A 302 0.55 -6.64 7.40
N GLY A 303 0.14 -6.74 8.65
CA GLY A 303 -1.20 -6.38 9.08
C GLY A 303 -1.46 -4.88 8.89
N THR A 304 -2.71 -4.49 8.74
CA THR A 304 -3.10 -3.07 8.68
C THR A 304 -3.70 -2.63 10.00
N VAL A 305 -3.31 -1.44 10.44
CA VAL A 305 -3.77 -0.80 11.69
C VAL A 305 -4.42 0.52 11.32
N ALA A 306 -5.65 0.72 11.77
CA ALA A 306 -6.35 1.98 11.60
C ALA A 306 -5.75 3.05 12.52
N VAL A 307 -5.66 4.28 12.01
CA VAL A 307 -5.27 5.42 12.83
C VAL A 307 -6.38 5.73 13.82
N PRO A 308 -6.12 5.71 15.15
CA PRO A 308 -7.14 6.04 16.14
C PRO A 308 -7.68 7.46 15.96
N THR A 309 -8.97 7.62 16.19
CA THR A 309 -9.62 8.93 16.18
C THR A 309 -9.60 9.57 17.55
N ALA A 310 -9.38 10.89 17.57
CA ALA A 310 -9.42 11.68 18.79
C ALA A 310 -10.83 11.82 19.34
N THR A 311 -10.95 11.86 20.66
CA THR A 311 -12.18 12.32 21.34
C THR A 311 -11.98 13.74 21.82
N ASN A 312 -12.81 14.65 21.34
CA ASN A 312 -12.82 16.05 21.75
C ASN A 312 -13.85 16.29 22.85
N TYR A 313 -13.59 17.27 23.69
CA TYR A 313 -14.41 17.56 24.86
C TYR A 313 -14.76 19.05 24.93
N THR A 314 -15.74 19.37 25.78
CA THR A 314 -15.97 20.70 26.32
C THR A 314 -15.52 20.70 27.77
N TYR A 315 -14.93 21.79 28.20
CA TYR A 315 -14.45 21.98 29.56
C TYR A 315 -15.54 21.71 30.60
N ASN A 316 -15.15 20.95 31.60
CA ASN A 316 -16.04 20.62 32.72
C ASN A 316 -15.28 20.47 34.05
N GLY A 317 -14.05 20.96 34.11
CA GLY A 317 -13.19 20.95 35.29
C GLY A 317 -12.55 19.60 35.62
N HIS A 318 -12.77 18.54 34.82
CA HIS A 318 -12.21 17.22 35.07
C HIS A 318 -11.16 16.81 34.04
N LEU A 319 -10.20 15.98 34.47
CA LEU A 319 -9.20 15.39 33.56
C LEU A 319 -9.87 14.61 32.44
N ARG A 320 -9.49 14.90 31.19
CA ARG A 320 -9.93 14.22 29.97
C ARG A 320 -8.78 13.52 29.31
N ARG A 321 -9.08 12.49 28.53
CA ARG A 321 -8.13 11.79 27.67
C ARG A 321 -8.63 11.83 26.25
N GLY A 322 -7.82 12.38 25.32
CA GLY A 322 -8.19 12.52 23.92
C GLY A 322 -8.05 11.22 23.15
N PHE A 323 -7.16 10.34 23.59
CA PHE A 323 -6.95 9.01 23.01
C PHE A 323 -6.99 7.94 24.10
N ASP A 324 -7.69 6.86 23.82
CA ASP A 324 -7.66 5.67 24.67
C ASP A 324 -6.60 4.71 24.14
N ALA A 325 -5.42 4.75 24.75
CA ALA A 325 -4.31 3.86 24.41
C ALA A 325 -4.62 2.37 24.69
N THR A 326 -5.64 2.07 25.50
CA THR A 326 -6.02 0.68 25.82
C THR A 326 -6.97 0.09 24.79
N ALA A 327 -7.65 0.92 24.01
CA ALA A 327 -8.61 0.49 23.00
C ALA A 327 -7.94 -0.19 21.78
N ASN A 328 -6.68 0.17 21.49
CA ASN A 328 -5.93 -0.44 20.41
C ASN A 328 -4.48 -0.73 20.83
N PRO A 329 -4.18 -1.94 21.29
CA PRO A 329 -2.83 -2.32 21.73
C PRO A 329 -1.79 -2.33 20.58
N GLN A 330 -2.22 -2.20 19.34
CA GLN A 330 -1.33 -2.12 18.18
C GLN A 330 -0.77 -0.70 17.95
N VAL A 331 -1.24 0.29 18.73
CA VAL A 331 -0.81 1.69 18.63
C VAL A 331 -0.22 2.15 19.95
N VAL A 332 0.93 2.79 19.88
CA VAL A 332 1.54 3.52 20.98
C VAL A 332 1.19 4.99 20.82
N VAL A 333 0.60 5.57 21.85
CA VAL A 333 0.26 7.00 21.86
C VAL A 333 1.18 7.70 22.83
N SER A 334 1.90 8.71 22.35
CA SER A 334 2.81 9.54 23.12
C SER A 334 2.42 11.03 23.05
N GLY A 335 3.08 11.90 23.82
CA GLY A 335 2.74 13.32 23.88
C GLY A 335 1.67 13.64 24.93
N GLN A 336 0.84 14.61 24.65
CA GLN A 336 -0.13 15.15 25.62
C GLN A 336 -1.49 14.44 25.56
N VAL A 337 -1.52 13.19 26.03
CA VAL A 337 -2.70 12.31 25.95
C VAL A 337 -3.83 12.68 26.90
N SER A 338 -3.58 13.55 27.88
CA SER A 338 -4.58 13.96 28.86
C SER A 338 -4.40 15.41 29.28
N ALA A 339 -5.52 16.10 29.52
CA ALA A 339 -5.57 17.49 29.98
C ALA A 339 -6.86 17.77 30.73
N THR A 340 -6.88 18.89 31.48
CA THR A 340 -8.05 19.36 32.21
C THR A 340 -8.63 20.63 31.60
N TYR A 341 -7.78 21.49 31.04
CA TYR A 341 -8.15 22.83 30.62
C TYR A 341 -8.41 22.93 29.12
N PRO A 342 -9.11 23.98 28.64
CA PRO A 342 -9.28 24.24 27.22
C PRO A 342 -7.95 24.42 26.49
N GLY A 343 -7.85 23.84 25.30
CA GLY A 343 -6.65 23.89 24.47
C GLY A 343 -6.67 22.82 23.40
N THR A 344 -5.67 22.88 22.54
CA THR A 344 -5.33 21.84 21.56
C THR A 344 -4.09 21.12 22.05
N TYR A 345 -4.12 19.80 22.03
CA TYR A 345 -3.11 18.93 22.62
C TYR A 345 -2.57 17.98 21.57
N ASP A 346 -1.29 18.10 21.27
CA ASP A 346 -0.63 17.31 20.25
C ASP A 346 -0.20 15.95 20.82
N VAL A 347 -0.35 14.93 20.01
CA VAL A 347 0.08 13.56 20.27
C VAL A 347 0.76 12.98 19.05
N GLU A 348 1.63 12.00 19.27
CA GLU A 348 2.24 11.18 18.26
C GLU A 348 1.68 9.75 18.38
N LEU A 349 1.38 9.16 17.25
CA LEU A 349 0.85 7.80 17.12
C LEU A 349 1.86 6.94 16.40
N ASP A 350 2.40 5.92 17.07
CA ASP A 350 3.33 4.96 16.52
C ASP A 350 2.71 3.57 16.45
N LEU A 351 3.14 2.78 15.47
CA LEU A 351 2.81 1.36 15.45
C LEU A 351 3.60 0.63 16.56
N ALA A 352 2.92 -0.19 17.36
CA ALA A 352 3.56 -1.00 18.39
C ALA A 352 4.51 -2.04 17.78
N ASP A 353 4.22 -2.53 16.57
CA ASP A 353 5.05 -3.47 15.82
C ASP A 353 5.14 -3.06 14.33
N PRO A 354 6.03 -2.13 13.98
CA PRO A 354 6.20 -1.67 12.60
C PRO A 354 6.85 -2.71 11.69
N MET A 355 7.40 -3.79 12.24
CA MET A 355 7.91 -4.91 11.43
C MET A 355 6.78 -5.74 10.85
N ASN A 356 5.69 -5.92 11.57
CA ASN A 356 4.57 -6.78 11.21
C ASN A 356 3.28 -6.02 10.87
N SER A 357 3.26 -4.70 11.01
CA SER A 357 2.10 -3.87 10.72
C SER A 357 2.44 -2.60 9.96
N THR A 358 1.42 -2.06 9.29
CA THR A 358 1.45 -0.76 8.62
C THR A 358 0.15 -0.02 8.97
N TRP A 359 0.16 1.29 8.85
CA TRP A 359 -1.07 2.07 8.79
C TRP A 359 -1.89 1.68 7.55
N GLU A 360 -3.16 2.08 7.50
CA GLU A 360 -4.04 1.84 6.34
C GLU A 360 -3.51 2.43 5.02
N ASP A 361 -2.69 3.48 5.09
CA ASP A 361 -2.03 4.08 3.93
C ASP A 361 -0.75 3.34 3.48
N GLY A 362 -0.41 2.24 4.16
CA GLY A 362 0.76 1.40 3.87
C GLY A 362 2.07 1.92 4.46
N THR A 363 2.07 3.06 5.15
CA THR A 363 3.28 3.61 5.81
C THR A 363 3.50 3.00 7.20
N VAL A 364 4.70 3.22 7.74
CA VAL A 364 5.05 2.85 9.12
C VAL A 364 5.48 4.07 9.94
N ASP A 365 5.41 5.25 9.33
CA ASP A 365 5.88 6.48 9.93
C ASP A 365 4.95 6.92 11.06
N THR A 366 5.51 7.61 12.05
CA THR A 366 4.76 8.27 13.11
C THR A 366 3.69 9.20 12.52
N LYS A 367 2.48 9.16 13.08
CA LYS A 367 1.38 10.05 12.71
C LYS A 367 1.19 11.12 13.78
N ASP A 368 1.23 12.37 13.37
CA ASP A 368 0.85 13.47 14.22
C ASP A 368 -0.68 13.57 14.28
N ALA A 369 -1.20 13.75 15.47
CA ALA A 369 -2.62 13.95 15.72
C ALA A 369 -2.82 14.96 16.86
N ASN A 370 -4.01 15.47 16.99
CA ASN A 370 -4.36 16.33 18.10
C ASN A 370 -5.79 16.05 18.59
N TRP A 371 -6.06 16.52 19.78
CA TRP A 371 -7.39 16.52 20.38
C TRP A 371 -7.61 17.83 21.12
N THR A 372 -8.87 18.18 21.38
CA THR A 372 -9.22 19.49 21.94
C THR A 372 -10.13 19.38 23.15
N ILE A 373 -9.95 20.34 24.06
CA ILE A 373 -10.97 20.70 25.04
C ILE A 373 -11.42 22.10 24.66
N ASN A 374 -12.66 22.24 24.25
CA ASN A 374 -13.28 23.52 23.94
C ASN A 374 -13.66 24.23 25.23
N LYS A 375 -13.74 25.56 25.22
CA LYS A 375 -14.25 26.35 26.33
C LYS A 375 -15.71 25.99 26.62
N ALA A 376 -16.11 26.02 27.89
CA ALA A 376 -17.51 25.94 28.29
C ALA A 376 -18.22 27.27 28.05
N GLN A 377 -19.53 27.25 27.94
CA GLN A 377 -20.32 28.45 27.65
C GLN A 377 -20.82 29.08 28.93
N LEU A 378 -20.55 30.41 29.10
CA LEU A 378 -21.23 31.27 30.07
C LEU A 378 -22.30 32.08 29.35
N VAL A 379 -23.49 32.12 29.92
CA VAL A 379 -24.57 32.97 29.42
C VAL A 379 -24.73 34.15 30.35
N VAL A 380 -24.56 35.35 29.80
CA VAL A 380 -24.69 36.63 30.47
C VAL A 380 -26.03 37.25 30.08
N THR A 381 -26.92 37.40 31.04
CA THR A 381 -28.26 37.89 30.78
C THR A 381 -28.50 39.23 31.51
N TYR A 382 -28.98 40.21 30.79
CA TYR A 382 -29.65 41.37 31.35
C TYR A 382 -31.14 41.13 31.29
N ALA A 383 -31.79 41.01 32.46
CA ALA A 383 -33.22 40.71 32.51
C ALA A 383 -34.11 41.90 32.14
N GLY A 384 -33.51 43.07 32.02
CA GLY A 384 -34.25 44.32 31.84
C GLY A 384 -34.73 44.90 33.16
N GLU A 385 -35.07 46.18 33.16
CA GLU A 385 -35.66 46.90 34.29
C GLU A 385 -36.47 48.08 33.81
N THR A 386 -37.30 48.66 34.72
CA THR A 386 -38.05 49.89 34.48
C THR A 386 -37.62 50.93 35.48
N VAL A 387 -37.22 52.14 35.01
CA VAL A 387 -36.80 53.25 35.82
C VAL A 387 -37.55 54.52 35.43
N GLN A 388 -37.68 55.46 36.34
CA GLN A 388 -38.21 56.81 36.03
C GLN A 388 -37.08 57.69 35.45
N LYS A 389 -37.41 58.62 34.58
CA LYS A 389 -36.47 59.61 34.04
C LYS A 389 -35.74 60.34 35.18
N GLY A 390 -34.42 60.34 35.10
CA GLY A 390 -33.55 60.92 36.11
C GLY A 390 -33.11 59.95 37.22
N VAL A 391 -33.61 58.72 37.23
CA VAL A 391 -33.15 57.67 38.14
C VAL A 391 -32.14 56.80 37.42
N ALA A 392 -30.95 56.59 38.01
CA ALA A 392 -29.93 55.72 37.45
C ALA A 392 -30.37 54.26 37.48
N PRO A 393 -30.33 53.52 36.36
CA PRO A 393 -30.62 52.09 36.32
C PRO A 393 -29.57 51.26 37.07
N GLN A 394 -29.97 50.10 37.60
CA GLN A 394 -29.10 49.18 38.35
C GLN A 394 -28.22 48.33 37.40
N LEU A 395 -28.68 48.08 36.20
CA LEU A 395 -28.02 47.29 35.15
C LEU A 395 -27.48 45.94 35.66
N THR A 396 -28.25 45.22 36.46
CA THR A 396 -27.83 43.98 37.09
C THR A 396 -27.70 42.85 36.04
N LEU A 397 -26.53 42.23 35.96
CA LEU A 397 -26.25 41.11 35.12
C LEU A 397 -26.31 39.79 35.90
N THR A 398 -26.87 38.75 35.25
CA THR A 398 -26.80 37.38 35.75
C THR A 398 -25.90 36.57 34.84
N VAL A 399 -24.92 35.87 35.42
CA VAL A 399 -23.99 34.95 34.68
C VAL A 399 -24.28 33.55 35.15
N THR A 400 -24.55 32.67 34.17
CA THR A 400 -24.84 31.26 34.41
C THR A 400 -24.01 30.37 33.49
N GLY A 401 -23.84 29.08 33.82
CA GLY A 401 -23.10 28.15 33.00
C GLY A 401 -21.76 27.71 33.56
N PHE A 402 -21.37 28.18 34.75
CA PHE A 402 -20.17 27.70 35.43
C PHE A 402 -20.30 26.20 35.69
N VAL A 403 -19.21 25.47 35.41
CA VAL A 403 -19.13 24.00 35.58
C VAL A 403 -18.30 23.64 36.81
N ASN A 404 -18.38 22.40 37.26
CA ASN A 404 -17.55 21.87 38.36
C ASN A 404 -17.66 22.69 39.68
N GLY A 405 -18.78 23.42 39.92
CA GLY A 405 -18.93 24.26 41.10
C GLY A 405 -18.08 25.54 41.09
N GLU A 406 -17.54 25.93 39.98
CA GLU A 406 -16.83 27.18 39.79
C GLU A 406 -17.77 28.39 39.88
N THR A 407 -17.21 29.51 40.18
CA THR A 407 -17.89 30.82 40.30
C THR A 407 -17.03 31.89 39.61
N ALA A 408 -17.55 33.13 39.56
CA ALA A 408 -16.80 34.28 39.09
C ALA A 408 -15.47 34.48 39.85
N ASP A 409 -15.42 34.09 41.11
CA ASP A 409 -14.22 34.26 41.97
C ASP A 409 -13.20 33.10 41.76
N THR A 410 -13.65 31.96 41.27
CA THR A 410 -12.80 30.74 41.15
C THR A 410 -12.45 30.37 39.72
N ALA A 411 -13.18 30.87 38.72
CA ALA A 411 -12.88 30.67 37.32
C ALA A 411 -11.56 31.38 36.95
N ARG A 412 -10.72 30.68 36.17
CA ARG A 412 -9.37 31.17 35.82
C ARG A 412 -9.43 32.44 34.97
N ASN A 413 -8.70 33.49 35.41
CA ASN A 413 -8.58 34.76 34.72
C ASN A 413 -9.95 35.37 34.34
N TYR A 414 -10.94 35.20 35.24
CA TYR A 414 -12.27 35.75 35.01
C TYR A 414 -12.28 37.27 35.11
N THR A 415 -12.79 37.90 34.07
CA THR A 415 -13.13 39.31 34.01
C THR A 415 -14.63 39.45 33.86
N ALA A 416 -15.27 40.19 34.73
CA ALA A 416 -16.72 40.34 34.71
C ALA A 416 -17.21 41.06 33.45
N PRO A 417 -18.28 40.62 32.82
CA PRO A 417 -18.93 41.38 31.76
C PRO A 417 -19.52 42.68 32.27
N THR A 418 -19.68 43.66 31.41
CA THR A 418 -20.22 44.97 31.71
C THR A 418 -21.46 45.28 30.90
N LEU A 419 -22.26 46.19 31.40
CA LEU A 419 -23.40 46.74 30.70
C LEU A 419 -23.42 48.25 30.93
N SER A 420 -23.72 49.02 29.93
CA SER A 420 -23.86 50.45 30.01
C SER A 420 -25.11 50.94 29.30
N ALA A 421 -25.80 51.88 29.89
CA ALA A 421 -26.91 52.60 29.27
C ALA A 421 -26.45 54.03 28.97
N THR A 422 -26.30 54.34 27.69
CA THR A 422 -25.84 55.68 27.21
C THR A 422 -27.01 56.57 26.87
N ASP A 423 -28.19 56.02 26.60
CA ASP A 423 -29.41 56.76 26.36
C ASP A 423 -30.43 56.46 27.48
N LEU A 424 -30.80 57.49 28.23
CA LEU A 424 -31.79 57.45 29.31
C LEU A 424 -32.99 58.35 28.98
N SER A 425 -33.24 58.60 27.70
CA SER A 425 -34.48 59.25 27.26
C SER A 425 -35.70 58.37 27.55
N VAL A 426 -36.87 59.03 27.70
CA VAL A 426 -38.11 58.27 27.90
C VAL A 426 -38.37 57.36 26.70
N GLY A 427 -38.54 56.06 26.94
CA GLY A 427 -38.71 55.07 25.89
C GLY A 427 -38.16 53.69 26.30
N THR A 428 -38.10 52.81 25.33
CA THR A 428 -37.62 51.44 25.49
C THR A 428 -36.25 51.33 24.81
N HIS A 429 -35.24 50.91 25.58
CA HIS A 429 -33.86 50.74 25.12
C HIS A 429 -33.46 49.29 25.28
N GLU A 430 -33.07 48.63 24.18
CA GLU A 430 -32.48 47.31 24.22
C GLU A 430 -31.01 47.40 24.57
N LEU A 431 -30.59 46.75 25.64
CA LEU A 431 -29.21 46.75 26.12
C LEU A 431 -28.64 45.36 26.08
N THR A 432 -27.46 45.24 25.45
CA THR A 432 -26.74 43.98 25.35
C THR A 432 -25.49 44.06 26.23
N PRO A 433 -25.32 43.11 27.15
CA PRO A 433 -24.04 42.99 27.89
C PRO A 433 -22.87 42.76 26.94
N ALA A 434 -21.70 43.19 27.35
CA ALA A 434 -20.49 43.06 26.57
C ALA A 434 -19.25 42.88 27.46
N GLY A 435 -18.13 42.56 26.85
CA GLY A 435 -16.88 42.29 27.57
C GLY A 435 -16.95 40.96 28.31
N GLY A 436 -16.16 40.82 29.34
CA GLY A 436 -16.00 39.55 30.02
C GLY A 436 -14.94 38.69 29.33
N ALA A 437 -14.15 37.98 30.10
CA ALA A 437 -13.15 37.04 29.64
C ALA A 437 -12.96 35.96 30.70
N ALA A 438 -12.57 34.79 30.26
CA ALA A 438 -12.08 33.72 31.12
C ALA A 438 -11.25 32.74 30.28
N ASP A 439 -10.31 32.05 30.91
CA ASP A 439 -9.48 31.08 30.21
C ASP A 439 -10.29 29.88 29.75
N ASP A 440 -11.26 29.44 30.59
CA ASP A 440 -11.95 28.19 30.44
C ASP A 440 -13.37 28.34 29.89
N TYR A 441 -13.82 29.57 29.65
CA TYR A 441 -15.18 29.88 29.23
C TYR A 441 -15.22 30.82 28.02
N GLU A 442 -16.25 30.62 27.21
CA GLU A 442 -16.74 31.55 26.19
C GLU A 442 -18.03 32.22 26.65
N PHE A 443 -18.24 33.48 26.26
CA PHE A 443 -19.37 34.28 26.73
C PHE A 443 -20.41 34.42 25.61
N THR A 444 -21.67 34.16 25.97
CA THR A 444 -22.84 34.45 25.14
C THR A 444 -23.71 35.46 25.85
N TYR A 445 -24.11 36.49 25.14
CA TYR A 445 -24.84 37.63 25.72
C TYR A 445 -26.32 37.58 25.32
N VAL A 446 -27.18 37.79 26.30
CA VAL A 446 -28.62 37.93 26.14
C VAL A 446 -29.03 39.34 26.51
N SER A 447 -29.56 40.06 25.54
CA SER A 447 -30.07 41.41 25.69
C SER A 447 -31.28 41.47 26.58
N GLY A 448 -31.50 42.58 27.22
CA GLY A 448 -32.73 42.92 27.96
C GLY A 448 -33.20 44.34 27.68
N THR A 449 -34.36 44.66 28.11
CA THR A 449 -35.01 45.93 27.84
C THR A 449 -34.95 46.86 29.07
N LEU A 450 -34.33 48.02 28.92
CA LEU A 450 -34.47 49.12 29.87
C LEU A 450 -35.67 49.99 29.44
N ASN A 451 -36.67 50.09 30.26
CA ASN A 451 -37.84 50.95 30.03
C ASN A 451 -37.77 52.19 30.91
N VAL A 452 -37.54 53.34 30.29
CA VAL A 452 -37.50 54.64 30.99
C VAL A 452 -38.86 55.32 30.88
N THR A 453 -39.54 55.48 31.99
CA THR A 453 -40.87 56.08 32.06
C THR A 453 -40.79 57.56 32.47
N ASP A 454 -41.72 58.38 32.03
CA ASP A 454 -41.82 59.75 32.46
C ASP A 454 -42.16 59.85 33.96
N VAL A 455 -41.72 60.93 34.60
CA VAL A 455 -42.08 61.21 36.00
C VAL A 455 -43.59 61.46 36.02
N ALA A 456 -44.35 60.64 36.79
CA ALA A 456 -45.75 60.93 36.99
C ALA A 456 -45.93 62.37 37.50
N SER A 457 -46.55 63.21 36.69
CA SER A 457 -46.93 64.55 37.16
C SER A 457 -47.93 64.37 38.31
N ASP A 458 -47.51 64.85 39.49
CA ASP A 458 -48.35 64.89 40.69
C ASP A 458 -49.65 65.67 40.39
N PRO A 459 -50.86 65.08 40.58
CA PRO A 459 -52.11 65.74 40.28
C PRO A 459 -52.54 66.71 41.37
N SER A 460 -51.66 67.17 42.23
CA SER A 460 -52.01 68.14 43.31
C SER A 460 -51.43 69.49 43.05
N ASN A 461 -51.93 70.24 42.05
CA ASN A 461 -52.08 71.71 42.12
C ASN A 461 -52.88 72.22 40.90
N SER A 462 -54.15 72.25 40.95
CA SER A 462 -54.98 73.14 40.15
C SER A 462 -56.06 73.71 41.01
N ASN A 463 -55.75 74.83 41.61
CA ASN A 463 -56.72 75.70 42.17
C ASN A 463 -56.98 76.86 41.19
N GLY A 464 -58.24 77.00 40.80
CA GLY A 464 -58.85 78.30 40.59
C GLY A 464 -59.12 78.75 39.15
N ASN A 465 -60.30 78.69 38.86
CA ASN A 465 -61.18 79.79 38.47
C ASN A 465 -61.74 79.82 37.03
N SER A 466 -63.01 79.55 36.98
CA SER A 466 -64.11 80.32 36.33
C SER A 466 -63.99 80.70 34.82
N SER A 467 -64.88 80.27 34.06
CA SER A 467 -66.15 80.92 33.63
C SER A 467 -66.60 80.49 32.28
N SER A 468 -67.87 80.02 32.35
CA SER A 468 -68.99 80.29 31.43
C SER A 468 -68.74 80.43 29.90
N ASN A 469 -69.31 79.67 29.08
CA ASN A 469 -70.64 79.89 28.55
C ASN A 469 -70.95 78.90 27.43
N ASN A 470 -72.08 78.34 27.65
CA ASN A 470 -73.21 78.11 26.74
C ASN A 470 -72.95 78.05 25.22
N ASN A 471 -73.30 77.07 24.51
CA ASN A 471 -74.68 76.89 24.05
C ASN A 471 -74.82 75.67 23.12
N SER A 472 -75.79 74.85 23.46
CA SER A 472 -76.88 74.37 22.62
C SER A 472 -76.51 73.97 21.17
N THR A 473 -76.89 72.91 20.70
CA THR A 473 -78.19 72.32 20.49
C THR A 473 -78.07 70.91 19.86
N ASN A 474 -78.85 70.06 20.41
CA ASN A 474 -79.83 69.15 19.78
C ASN A 474 -79.40 68.56 18.42
N ASN A 475 -79.53 67.32 18.12
CA ASN A 475 -80.72 66.48 18.22
C ASN A 475 -80.42 65.06 17.77
N ASN A 476 -80.90 64.15 18.49
CA ASN A 476 -81.92 63.17 18.13
C ASN A 476 -81.58 62.11 17.14
N GLY A 477 -81.77 60.97 17.58
CA GLY A 477 -82.56 59.99 16.91
C GLY A 477 -82.03 58.57 16.97
N THR A 478 -82.65 57.99 18.02
CA THR A 478 -83.42 56.75 17.99
C THR A 478 -82.78 55.45 17.52
N ASN A 479 -82.79 54.59 18.50
CA ASN A 479 -83.40 53.23 18.49
C ASN A 479 -82.97 52.27 17.41
N ASN A 480 -82.68 51.11 17.68
CA ASN A 480 -83.36 50.05 18.40
C ASN A 480 -82.60 48.73 18.25
N ASN A 481 -82.55 48.06 19.33
CA ASN A 481 -83.08 46.74 19.58
C ASN A 481 -82.65 45.55 18.74
N GLY A 482 -82.31 44.57 19.47
CA GLY A 482 -82.65 43.25 19.05
C GLY A 482 -81.55 42.19 19.33
N THR A 483 -81.61 41.78 20.59
CA THR A 483 -81.88 40.40 21.05
C THR A 483 -81.05 39.28 20.38
N ASN A 484 -80.32 38.68 21.27
CA ASN A 484 -80.54 37.25 21.67
C ASN A 484 -79.89 36.14 20.82
N SER A 485 -79.20 35.48 21.53
CA SER A 485 -79.30 34.06 21.88
C SER A 485 -78.33 33.09 21.20
N SER A 486 -77.78 32.44 22.16
CA SER A 486 -77.71 30.99 22.31
C SER A 486 -76.63 30.21 21.58
N GLN A 487 -75.71 29.80 22.42
CA GLN A 487 -75.42 28.38 22.70
C GLN A 487 -75.14 27.47 21.48
N LYS A 488 -74.01 26.89 21.45
CA LYS A 488 -73.78 25.53 21.98
C LYS A 488 -72.33 25.04 21.63
N LYS A 489 -71.69 24.65 22.70
CA LYS A 489 -70.89 23.45 22.88
C LYS A 489 -70.70 22.55 21.62
N HIS A 490 -69.49 22.18 21.35
CA HIS A 490 -69.13 20.77 21.51
C HIS A 490 -67.60 20.60 21.64
N LYS A 491 -67.25 19.80 22.60
CA LYS A 491 -66.00 19.11 22.90
C LYS A 491 -65.60 18.20 21.76
N SER A 492 -64.27 18.01 21.56
CA SER A 492 -63.68 16.68 21.60
C SER A 492 -62.16 16.84 21.23
N HIS A 493 -61.32 16.59 22.15
CA HIS A 493 -60.47 15.44 22.38
C HIS A 493 -59.54 15.01 21.28
N LYS A 494 -58.26 15.00 21.73
CA LYS A 494 -57.21 14.00 21.43
C LYS A 494 -56.49 14.18 20.07
N LYS A 495 -55.22 14.09 19.93
CA LYS A 495 -54.17 13.31 20.57
C LYS A 495 -52.84 13.75 19.97
N ARG A 496 -51.80 13.77 20.80
CA ARG A 496 -50.43 13.57 20.44
C ARG A 496 -50.26 12.69 19.21
N VAL A 497 -49.34 13.06 18.30
CA VAL A 497 -48.35 12.15 17.73
C VAL A 497 -47.23 13.02 17.20
N LEU A 498 -46.02 12.77 17.66
CA LEU A 498 -44.77 13.05 16.99
C LEU A 498 -44.67 12.15 15.77
N PRO A 499 -44.08 12.55 14.69
CA PRO A 499 -43.34 11.64 13.88
C PRO A 499 -41.85 11.96 13.87
N ASN A 500 -41.21 10.88 13.94
CA ASN A 500 -39.84 10.57 13.81
C ASN A 500 -39.35 10.79 12.35
N THR A 501 -38.10 11.18 12.25
CA THR A 501 -37.06 10.72 11.32
C THR A 501 -37.27 10.72 9.81
N SER A 502 -36.18 11.12 9.24
CA SER A 502 -35.58 10.71 7.94
C SER A 502 -36.25 11.24 6.68
N ASP A 503 -35.55 12.05 5.94
CA ASP A 503 -34.81 11.53 4.81
C ASP A 503 -33.87 12.59 4.18
N ALA A 504 -32.82 12.07 3.68
CA ALA A 504 -31.76 12.73 2.96
C ALA A 504 -32.28 13.37 1.66
N SER A 505 -31.73 14.49 1.32
CA SER A 505 -31.58 14.87 -0.09
C SER A 505 -30.32 15.68 -0.30
N VAL A 506 -29.44 15.07 -1.03
CA VAL A 506 -28.26 15.55 -1.68
C VAL A 506 -28.63 16.75 -2.57
N VAL A 507 -27.86 17.83 -2.45
CA VAL A 507 -27.67 18.77 -3.56
C VAL A 507 -26.17 18.99 -3.75
N LEU A 508 -25.67 18.42 -4.84
CA LEU A 508 -24.42 18.79 -5.47
C LEU A 508 -24.50 20.22 -6.00
N SER A 509 -23.47 20.99 -5.75
CA SER A 509 -23.03 22.00 -6.72
C SER A 509 -21.53 22.19 -6.59
N SER A 510 -20.80 21.60 -7.45
CA SER A 510 -19.91 22.02 -8.54
C SER A 510 -19.00 23.22 -8.28
N VAL A 511 -17.69 22.90 -8.36
CA VAL A 511 -16.62 23.52 -9.14
C VAL A 511 -16.02 24.83 -8.64
N SER A 512 -14.74 24.78 -8.29
CA SER A 512 -13.71 25.55 -8.99
C SER A 512 -12.31 25.05 -8.66
N MET A 513 -11.62 24.61 -9.70
CA MET A 513 -10.16 24.48 -9.77
C MET A 513 -9.51 25.85 -9.63
N ILE A 514 -8.45 25.93 -8.86
CA ILE A 514 -7.33 26.81 -9.18
C ILE A 514 -6.04 26.05 -8.86
N ALA A 515 -5.28 25.81 -9.90
CA ALA A 515 -3.91 25.38 -9.86
C ALA A 515 -3.02 26.55 -9.45
N ALA A 516 -2.10 26.32 -8.53
CA ALA A 516 -0.91 27.14 -8.42
C ALA A 516 0.28 26.25 -8.04
N ALA A 517 1.19 26.15 -8.98
CA ALA A 517 2.52 25.61 -8.81
C ALA A 517 3.35 26.51 -7.93
N GLY A 518 4.23 25.93 -7.10
CA GLY A 518 5.22 26.68 -6.32
C GLY A 518 6.22 25.75 -5.68
N ALA A 519 7.42 25.81 -6.18
CA ALA A 519 8.61 24.99 -6.02
C ALA A 519 9.20 24.93 -4.60
N MET A 520 9.86 23.78 -4.39
CA MET A 520 11.14 23.50 -3.72
C MET A 520 11.53 24.22 -2.42
N ALA A 521 11.88 23.41 -1.44
CA ALA A 521 13.22 23.44 -0.83
C ALA A 521 13.46 22.13 -0.05
N ALA A 522 14.37 21.34 -0.57
CA ALA A 522 14.97 20.20 0.12
C ALA A 522 15.88 20.72 1.23
N GLY A 523 15.61 20.30 2.46
CA GLY A 523 16.47 20.50 3.61
C GLY A 523 16.95 19.18 4.17
N ILE A 524 18.10 18.71 3.68
CA ILE A 524 18.83 17.58 4.24
C ILE A 524 19.43 17.99 5.58
N ARG A 525 18.98 17.42 6.67
CA ARG A 525 19.68 17.45 7.97
C ARG A 525 20.34 16.10 8.23
N LEU A 526 21.63 16.07 7.96
CA LEU A 526 22.54 15.06 8.48
C LEU A 526 22.63 15.17 10.00
N ARG A 527 22.21 14.16 10.73
CA ARG A 527 22.56 13.98 12.14
C ARG A 527 23.73 13.02 12.25
N LYS A 528 24.90 13.56 12.59
CA LYS A 528 26.06 12.79 13.11
C LYS A 528 25.65 12.13 14.43
N ARG A 529 25.88 10.83 14.53
CA ARG A 529 26.01 10.14 15.82
C ARG A 529 27.50 10.03 16.17
N ALA A 530 27.80 10.48 17.36
CA ALA A 530 29.00 10.09 18.09
C ALA A 530 28.79 8.71 18.71
#